data_d1101d41e0f15f92ba3ca09c466d849f
#
_entry.id   d1101d41e0f15f92ba3ca09c466d849f
#
_cell.length_a   1.000
_cell.length_b   1.000
_cell.length_c   1.000
_cell.angle_alpha   90.00
_cell.angle_beta   90.00
_cell.angle_gamma   90.00
#
_symmetry.space_group_name_H-M   'P 1'
#
loop_
_entity.id
_entity.type
_entity.pdbx_description
1 polymer ?
#
loop_
_entity_poly.entity_id
_entity_poly.type
_entity_poly.pdbx_seq_one_letter_code
_entity_poly.pdbx_strand_id
1 'polypeptide(L)'
;MKKMQKVIIFFVLLHSIMHQRNRQILQIALPSIVSNITVPLLGLIDVAIVGHMGSAAYIGAIAVGSMIFNLLYWLFGFLRMGTSGMTSQALGRRDMSEVMRLFVNSLTVGLGIAMVFIILQVPLRELALLLMHPTPDITPLAATYFNICIWGAPAMMGIYSLNGWFIGMQNTRIPMFISIMQNVVNILASLTLVFACGMKIEGVALGTVIAQWAGFLTALFLWHHYYGRLRRYYPHATSSSAVATQEERKEPQQTAMRHAELMKFFQVNRDIFLRTLFLVAVNLFFTSAGARQGAVILSVNTLLMQLYLLFSYVMDGFAYAGEAIGGKYYGARNEVAFRDVVVRVFWWSGAMAVLFTLVYALGGTAFLRLLTNETSVIAASGTYFFWALLIPAVGMTAFVWDGVFIGITATRGMLVSSVISAILFFVVYELFRHSWGNHALWLAMILYLLMRGIVQTIWYFKKVRRLVK
;
A
#
# COMPACT_ATOMS: atom_id res chain seq x y z
N MET A 1 -38.90 -23.56 -29.30
CA MET A 1 -39.03 -22.20 -28.79
C MET A 1 -38.64 -22.04 -27.29
N LYS A 2 -39.26 -22.74 -26.32
CA LYS A 2 -38.96 -22.58 -24.87
C LYS A 2 -37.47 -22.85 -24.48
N LYS A 3 -36.75 -23.79 -25.12
CA LYS A 3 -35.33 -24.04 -24.87
C LYS A 3 -34.43 -22.89 -25.35
N MET A 4 -34.73 -22.36 -26.54
CA MET A 4 -33.97 -21.26 -27.13
C MET A 4 -34.19 -19.94 -26.37
N GLN A 5 -35.38 -19.70 -25.86
CA GLN A 5 -35.72 -18.56 -25.02
C GLN A 5 -34.94 -18.60 -23.65
N LYS A 6 -34.83 -19.80 -23.04
CA LYS A 6 -34.02 -19.99 -21.82
C LYS A 6 -32.53 -19.73 -22.06
N VAL A 7 -31.98 -20.14 -23.20
CA VAL A 7 -30.61 -19.91 -23.61
C VAL A 7 -30.35 -18.43 -23.82
N ILE A 8 -31.24 -17.72 -24.53
CA ILE A 8 -31.09 -16.26 -24.73
C ILE A 8 -31.19 -15.52 -23.42
N ILE A 9 -32.13 -15.84 -22.53
CA ILE A 9 -32.27 -15.24 -21.22
C ILE A 9 -31.00 -15.51 -20.38
N PHE A 10 -30.44 -16.72 -20.44
CA PHE A 10 -29.21 -17.08 -19.76
C PHE A 10 -28.03 -16.24 -20.27
N PHE A 11 -27.86 -16.05 -21.58
CA PHE A 11 -26.80 -15.22 -22.16
C PHE A 11 -26.97 -13.74 -21.83
N VAL A 12 -28.18 -13.21 -21.83
CA VAL A 12 -28.46 -11.81 -21.44
C VAL A 12 -28.18 -11.59 -19.96
N LEU A 13 -28.58 -12.50 -19.09
CA LEU A 13 -28.29 -12.46 -17.67
C LEU A 13 -26.77 -12.58 -17.40
N LEU A 14 -26.10 -13.51 -18.10
CA LEU A 14 -24.66 -13.69 -18.01
C LEU A 14 -23.92 -12.42 -18.44
N HIS A 15 -24.30 -11.82 -19.56
CA HIS A 15 -23.74 -10.58 -20.06
C HIS A 15 -23.95 -9.41 -19.07
N SER A 16 -25.15 -9.28 -18.51
CA SER A 16 -25.49 -8.26 -17.52
C SER A 16 -24.66 -8.43 -16.24
N ILE A 17 -24.55 -9.66 -15.71
CA ILE A 17 -23.72 -9.96 -14.53
C ILE A 17 -22.24 -9.69 -14.83
N MET A 18 -21.77 -10.05 -16.01
CA MET A 18 -20.39 -9.79 -16.45
C MET A 18 -20.10 -8.29 -16.49
N HIS A 19 -21.01 -7.50 -17.05
CA HIS A 19 -20.86 -6.05 -17.13
C HIS A 19 -20.87 -5.41 -15.73
N GLN A 20 -21.76 -5.85 -14.85
CA GLN A 20 -21.89 -5.34 -13.48
C GLN A 20 -20.62 -5.60 -12.63
N ARG A 21 -20.02 -6.79 -12.72
CA ARG A 21 -18.79 -7.11 -11.95
C ARG A 21 -17.57 -6.37 -12.47
N ASN A 22 -17.39 -6.24 -13.77
CA ASN A 22 -16.34 -5.41 -14.32
C ASN A 22 -16.47 -3.96 -13.85
N ARG A 23 -17.70 -3.42 -13.82
CA ARG A 23 -17.98 -2.09 -13.30
C ARG A 23 -17.60 -1.97 -11.81
N GLN A 24 -17.92 -2.97 -10.98
CA GLN A 24 -17.53 -2.98 -9.57
C GLN A 24 -16.00 -2.96 -9.39
N ILE A 25 -15.27 -3.77 -10.17
CA ILE A 25 -13.79 -3.81 -10.13
C ILE A 25 -13.24 -2.44 -10.50
N LEU A 26 -13.68 -1.85 -11.60
CA LEU A 26 -13.20 -0.53 -12.05
C LEU A 26 -13.59 0.61 -11.10
N GLN A 27 -14.75 0.53 -10.45
CA GLN A 27 -15.17 1.51 -9.45
C GLN A 27 -14.28 1.54 -8.20
N ILE A 28 -13.59 0.44 -7.92
CA ILE A 28 -12.60 0.36 -6.84
C ILE A 28 -11.19 0.66 -7.38
N ALA A 29 -10.82 0.05 -8.51
CA ALA A 29 -9.48 0.18 -9.05
C ALA A 29 -9.14 1.61 -9.50
N LEU A 30 -10.01 2.26 -10.29
CA LEU A 30 -9.70 3.59 -10.84
C LEU A 30 -9.48 4.67 -9.78
N PRO A 31 -10.35 4.85 -8.75
CA PRO A 31 -10.06 5.81 -7.70
C PRO A 31 -8.78 5.47 -6.92
N SER A 32 -8.49 4.19 -6.72
CA SER A 32 -7.26 3.75 -6.04
C SER A 32 -6.01 4.07 -6.84
N ILE A 33 -6.04 3.86 -8.16
CA ILE A 33 -4.95 4.23 -9.07
C ILE A 33 -4.69 5.74 -9.01
N VAL A 34 -5.75 6.55 -9.09
CA VAL A 34 -5.63 8.02 -8.99
C VAL A 34 -5.00 8.40 -7.64
N SER A 35 -5.47 7.82 -6.54
CA SER A 35 -4.90 8.05 -5.21
C SER A 35 -3.40 7.71 -5.15
N ASN A 36 -3.00 6.55 -5.69
CA ASN A 36 -1.62 6.10 -5.64
C ASN A 36 -0.68 6.95 -6.49
N ILE A 37 -1.12 7.42 -7.67
CA ILE A 37 -0.32 8.29 -8.55
C ILE A 37 -0.13 9.69 -7.95
N THR A 38 -1.03 10.17 -7.10
CA THR A 38 -0.87 11.50 -6.47
C THR A 38 0.24 11.54 -5.42
N VAL A 39 0.63 10.41 -4.84
CA VAL A 39 1.68 10.35 -3.81
C VAL A 39 3.06 10.81 -4.32
N PRO A 40 3.61 10.29 -5.44
CA PRO A 40 4.90 10.74 -5.95
C PRO A 40 4.88 12.20 -6.43
N LEU A 41 3.72 12.71 -6.88
CA LEU A 41 3.59 14.11 -7.29
C LEU A 41 3.84 15.07 -6.13
N LEU A 42 3.38 14.72 -4.92
CA LEU A 42 3.62 15.51 -3.73
C LEU A 42 5.11 15.67 -3.44
N GLY A 43 5.87 14.57 -3.46
CA GLY A 43 7.31 14.60 -3.25
C GLY A 43 8.06 15.50 -4.26
N LEU A 44 7.63 15.49 -5.52
CA LEU A 44 8.21 16.37 -6.55
C LEU A 44 7.92 17.86 -6.27
N ILE A 45 6.73 18.18 -5.79
CA ILE A 45 6.35 19.55 -5.45
C ILE A 45 7.10 20.03 -4.22
N ASP A 46 7.23 19.20 -3.17
CA ASP A 46 8.02 19.55 -2.00
C ASP A 46 9.48 19.85 -2.37
N VAL A 47 10.09 19.03 -3.22
CA VAL A 47 11.45 19.28 -3.74
C VAL A 47 11.50 20.58 -4.57
N ALA A 48 10.48 20.86 -5.38
CA ALA A 48 10.42 22.10 -6.15
C ALA A 48 10.33 23.33 -5.25
N ILE A 49 9.48 23.31 -4.19
CA ILE A 49 9.37 24.40 -3.21
C ILE A 49 10.75 24.67 -2.57
N VAL A 50 11.42 23.60 -2.13
CA VAL A 50 12.71 23.72 -1.45
C VAL A 50 13.84 24.10 -2.37
N GLY A 51 13.78 23.71 -3.65
CA GLY A 51 14.74 24.12 -4.67
C GLY A 51 14.84 25.63 -4.86
N HIS A 52 13.81 26.38 -4.48
CA HIS A 52 13.77 27.84 -4.51
C HIS A 52 14.21 28.54 -3.22
N MET A 53 14.64 27.77 -2.20
CA MET A 53 15.04 28.29 -0.89
C MET A 53 16.53 28.68 -0.81
N GLY A 54 17.28 28.57 -1.91
CA GLY A 54 18.65 29.10 -2.03
C GLY A 54 19.76 28.27 -1.38
N SER A 55 19.50 27.04 -0.90
CA SER A 55 20.54 26.15 -0.35
C SER A 55 20.27 24.68 -0.68
N ALA A 56 21.29 24.01 -1.21
CA ALA A 56 21.25 22.56 -1.46
C ALA A 56 21.07 21.74 -0.18
N ALA A 57 21.50 22.25 0.98
CA ALA A 57 21.34 21.57 2.26
C ALA A 57 19.87 21.35 2.64
N TYR A 58 18.96 22.28 2.28
CA TYR A 58 17.52 22.10 2.52
C TYR A 58 16.93 20.96 1.69
N ILE A 59 17.35 20.85 0.41
CA ILE A 59 16.92 19.74 -0.47
C ILE A 59 17.37 18.39 0.13
N GLY A 60 18.65 18.33 0.54
CA GLY A 60 19.21 17.14 1.18
C GLY A 60 18.49 16.77 2.47
N ALA A 61 18.17 17.75 3.31
CA ALA A 61 17.50 17.52 4.60
C ALA A 61 16.07 16.98 4.42
N ILE A 62 15.30 17.55 3.46
CA ILE A 62 13.95 17.04 3.17
C ILE A 62 14.03 15.66 2.51
N ALA A 63 14.98 15.41 1.63
CA ALA A 63 15.16 14.09 1.03
C ALA A 63 15.42 13.03 2.10
N VAL A 64 16.33 13.28 3.05
CA VAL A 64 16.60 12.38 4.18
C VAL A 64 15.38 12.24 5.09
N GLY A 65 14.77 13.35 5.49
CA GLY A 65 13.58 13.32 6.37
C GLY A 65 12.39 12.60 5.75
N SER A 66 12.08 12.89 4.50
CA SER A 66 10.99 12.21 3.77
C SER A 66 11.27 10.71 3.59
N MET A 67 12.52 10.32 3.34
CA MET A 67 12.91 8.92 3.22
C MET A 67 12.68 8.16 4.54
N ILE A 68 13.02 8.76 5.68
CA ILE A 68 12.78 8.19 7.01
C ILE A 68 11.29 7.95 7.23
N PHE A 69 10.44 8.97 7.00
CA PHE A 69 8.99 8.82 7.20
C PHE A 69 8.34 7.89 6.19
N ASN A 70 8.77 7.88 4.93
CA ASN A 70 8.28 6.94 3.93
C ASN A 70 8.57 5.50 4.36
N LEU A 71 9.77 5.22 4.86
CA LEU A 71 10.14 3.90 5.36
C LEU A 71 9.32 3.50 6.58
N LEU A 72 9.19 4.42 7.57
CA LEU A 72 8.37 4.20 8.76
C LEU A 72 6.92 3.91 8.38
N TYR A 73 6.29 4.76 7.59
CA TYR A 73 4.89 4.59 7.23
C TYR A 73 4.65 3.36 6.34
N TRP A 74 5.56 3.05 5.42
CA TRP A 74 5.46 1.83 4.61
C TRP A 74 5.47 0.56 5.47
N LEU A 75 6.34 0.55 6.49
CA LEU A 75 6.42 -0.58 7.41
C LEU A 75 5.10 -0.82 8.17
N PHE A 76 4.38 0.26 8.50
CA PHE A 76 3.09 0.20 9.20
C PHE A 76 1.88 0.17 8.26
N GLY A 77 2.09 0.08 6.95
CA GLY A 77 1.03 -0.12 5.94
C GLY A 77 0.18 -1.39 6.15
N PHE A 78 0.67 -2.34 6.97
CA PHE A 78 -0.09 -3.52 7.37
C PHE A 78 -1.43 -3.15 8.04
N LEU A 79 -1.48 -2.02 8.74
CA LEU A 79 -2.70 -1.57 9.43
C LEU A 79 -3.84 -1.32 8.43
N ARG A 80 -3.54 -0.71 7.28
CA ARG A 80 -4.50 -0.54 6.18
C ARG A 80 -4.92 -1.89 5.60
N MET A 81 -3.94 -2.74 5.27
CA MET A 81 -4.17 -4.01 4.58
C MET A 81 -4.96 -4.99 5.45
N GLY A 82 -4.57 -5.17 6.72
CA GLY A 82 -5.25 -6.06 7.65
C GLY A 82 -6.69 -5.61 7.94
N THR A 83 -6.88 -4.31 8.14
CA THR A 83 -8.22 -3.73 8.37
C THR A 83 -9.12 -3.92 7.16
N SER A 84 -8.64 -3.67 5.94
CA SER A 84 -9.43 -3.81 4.73
C SER A 84 -9.88 -5.25 4.47
N GLY A 85 -8.96 -6.22 4.57
CA GLY A 85 -9.28 -7.63 4.35
C GLY A 85 -10.32 -8.15 5.34
N MET A 86 -10.18 -7.85 6.63
CA MET A 86 -11.14 -8.29 7.64
C MET A 86 -12.49 -7.58 7.53
N THR A 87 -12.50 -6.26 7.28
CA THR A 87 -13.72 -5.48 7.08
C THR A 87 -14.51 -5.97 5.86
N SER A 88 -13.84 -6.29 4.76
CA SER A 88 -14.51 -6.80 3.55
C SER A 88 -15.17 -8.16 3.80
N GLN A 89 -14.55 -9.03 4.58
CA GLN A 89 -15.15 -10.31 4.96
C GLN A 89 -16.35 -10.13 5.90
N ALA A 90 -16.23 -9.27 6.92
CA ALA A 90 -17.34 -8.96 7.83
C ALA A 90 -18.53 -8.36 7.06
N LEU A 91 -18.27 -7.46 6.12
CA LEU A 91 -19.29 -6.94 5.20
C LEU A 91 -19.95 -8.06 4.37
N GLY A 92 -19.15 -9.01 3.89
CA GLY A 92 -19.65 -10.18 3.15
C GLY A 92 -20.58 -11.07 3.98
N ARG A 93 -20.26 -11.27 5.26
CA ARG A 93 -21.10 -11.98 6.23
C ARG A 93 -22.32 -11.17 6.69
N ARG A 94 -22.41 -9.88 6.32
CA ARG A 94 -23.41 -8.92 6.83
C ARG A 94 -23.33 -8.69 8.34
N ASP A 95 -22.17 -8.89 8.93
CA ASP A 95 -21.94 -8.66 10.37
C ASP A 95 -21.47 -7.20 10.58
N MET A 96 -22.45 -6.31 10.76
CA MET A 96 -22.18 -4.89 10.98
C MET A 96 -21.56 -4.62 12.35
N SER A 97 -21.76 -5.50 13.32
CA SER A 97 -21.12 -5.40 14.63
C SER A 97 -19.61 -5.65 14.51
N GLU A 98 -19.21 -6.67 13.76
CA GLU A 98 -17.79 -6.95 13.49
C GLU A 98 -17.17 -5.82 12.65
N VAL A 99 -17.88 -5.30 11.64
CA VAL A 99 -17.43 -4.14 10.84
C VAL A 99 -17.10 -2.95 11.74
N MET A 100 -17.94 -2.66 12.74
CA MET A 100 -17.72 -1.56 13.68
C MET A 100 -16.59 -1.86 14.68
N ARG A 101 -16.49 -3.09 15.18
CA ARG A 101 -15.38 -3.50 16.06
C ARG A 101 -14.03 -3.36 15.34
N LEU A 102 -13.94 -3.79 14.08
CA LEU A 102 -12.73 -3.67 13.27
C LEU A 102 -12.33 -2.19 13.07
N PHE A 103 -13.29 -1.30 12.87
CA PHE A 103 -13.04 0.14 12.81
C PHE A 103 -12.38 0.65 14.10
N VAL A 104 -13.01 0.39 15.24
CA VAL A 104 -12.51 0.85 16.54
C VAL A 104 -11.17 0.22 16.88
N ASN A 105 -11.03 -1.09 16.70
CA ASN A 105 -9.79 -1.81 16.99
C ASN A 105 -8.62 -1.30 16.14
N SER A 106 -8.82 -1.12 14.83
CA SER A 106 -7.76 -0.64 13.95
C SER A 106 -7.35 0.79 14.28
N LEU A 107 -8.31 1.66 14.58
CA LEU A 107 -8.03 3.04 14.98
C LEU A 107 -7.30 3.10 16.33
N THR A 108 -7.72 2.31 17.31
CA THR A 108 -7.07 2.23 18.63
C THR A 108 -5.63 1.72 18.50
N VAL A 109 -5.42 0.65 17.72
CA VAL A 109 -4.06 0.12 17.49
C VAL A 109 -3.20 1.13 16.73
N GLY A 110 -3.75 1.79 15.70
CA GLY A 110 -3.04 2.81 14.95
C GLY A 110 -2.61 3.99 15.81
N LEU A 111 -3.51 4.54 16.62
CA LEU A 111 -3.20 5.62 17.56
C LEU A 111 -2.22 5.16 18.65
N GLY A 112 -2.32 3.91 19.12
CA GLY A 112 -1.37 3.31 20.04
C GLY A 112 0.05 3.26 19.46
N ILE A 113 0.20 2.82 18.21
CA ILE A 113 1.48 2.82 17.49
C ILE A 113 2.03 4.26 17.37
N ALA A 114 1.18 5.21 17.02
CA ALA A 114 1.58 6.60 16.91
C ALA A 114 2.06 7.19 18.24
N MET A 115 1.41 6.84 19.35
CA MET A 115 1.87 7.24 20.70
C MET A 115 3.25 6.66 21.00
N VAL A 116 3.52 5.41 20.62
CA VAL A 116 4.86 4.82 20.75
C VAL A 116 5.88 5.61 19.92
N PHE A 117 5.54 6.04 18.69
CA PHE A 117 6.44 6.89 17.89
C PHE A 117 6.76 8.21 18.57
N ILE A 118 5.76 8.86 19.17
CA ILE A 118 5.95 10.13 19.89
C ILE A 118 6.80 9.92 21.14
N ILE A 119 6.56 8.87 21.93
CA ILE A 119 7.34 8.56 23.13
C ILE A 119 8.79 8.23 22.75
N LEU A 120 8.99 7.48 21.70
CA LEU A 120 10.33 7.05 21.23
C LEU A 120 10.91 7.98 20.16
N GLN A 121 10.39 9.22 19.99
CA GLN A 121 10.83 10.11 18.91
C GLN A 121 12.35 10.40 18.92
N VAL A 122 12.96 10.56 20.09
CA VAL A 122 14.39 10.84 20.19
C VAL A 122 15.24 9.64 19.76
N PRO A 123 15.09 8.44 20.34
CA PRO A 123 15.87 7.28 19.89
C PRO A 123 15.56 6.88 18.43
N LEU A 124 14.34 7.07 17.94
CA LEU A 124 14.00 6.83 16.54
C LEU A 124 14.72 7.81 15.60
N ARG A 125 14.78 9.09 15.95
CA ARG A 125 15.53 10.10 15.20
C ARG A 125 17.01 9.77 15.15
N GLU A 126 17.64 9.51 16.31
CA GLU A 126 19.07 9.21 16.37
C GLU A 126 19.41 7.94 15.56
N LEU A 127 18.60 6.89 15.70
CA LEU A 127 18.79 5.66 14.92
C LEU A 127 18.63 5.90 13.41
N ALA A 128 17.61 6.68 13.00
CA ALA A 128 17.36 6.97 11.61
C ALA A 128 18.50 7.80 10.98
N LEU A 129 18.98 8.83 11.68
CA LEU A 129 20.10 9.65 11.23
C LEU A 129 21.41 8.84 11.21
N LEU A 130 21.63 7.96 12.19
CA LEU A 130 22.77 7.04 12.21
C LEU A 130 22.76 6.11 10.98
N LEU A 131 21.59 5.59 10.59
CA LEU A 131 21.46 4.70 9.43
C LEU A 131 21.60 5.43 8.09
N MET A 132 21.16 6.68 8.03
CA MET A 132 21.18 7.47 6.78
C MET A 132 22.52 8.14 6.51
N HIS A 133 23.37 8.30 7.55
CA HIS A 133 24.69 8.96 7.47
C HIS A 133 24.68 10.29 6.67
N PRO A 134 23.76 11.25 6.97
CA PRO A 134 23.78 12.53 6.30
C PRO A 134 25.05 13.33 6.62
N THR A 135 25.40 14.26 5.74
CA THR A 135 26.55 15.16 6.00
C THR A 135 26.30 16.06 7.22
N PRO A 136 27.35 16.56 7.88
CA PRO A 136 27.21 17.42 9.07
C PRO A 136 26.29 18.63 8.88
N ASP A 137 26.27 19.21 7.66
CA ASP A 137 25.41 20.37 7.34
C ASP A 137 23.93 20.00 7.21
N ILE A 138 23.63 18.76 6.82
CA ILE A 138 22.28 18.26 6.61
C ILE A 138 21.67 17.70 7.91
N THR A 139 22.49 17.11 8.77
CA THR A 139 22.04 16.44 10.00
C THR A 139 21.11 17.31 10.88
N PRO A 140 21.46 18.55 11.25
CA PRO A 140 20.60 19.38 12.11
C PRO A 140 19.27 19.75 11.43
N LEU A 141 19.30 19.98 10.13
CA LEU A 141 18.10 20.30 9.34
C LEU A 141 17.17 19.09 9.24
N ALA A 142 17.72 17.91 8.98
CA ALA A 142 16.94 16.66 8.93
C ALA A 142 16.36 16.31 10.32
N ALA A 143 17.10 16.59 11.41
CA ALA A 143 16.60 16.43 12.77
C ALA A 143 15.43 17.37 13.06
N THR A 144 15.52 18.64 12.64
CA THR A 144 14.43 19.62 12.76
C THR A 144 13.20 19.16 11.99
N TYR A 145 13.37 18.72 10.74
CA TYR A 145 12.29 18.17 9.93
C TYR A 145 11.62 16.97 10.62
N PHE A 146 12.42 16.04 11.14
CA PHE A 146 11.91 14.86 11.86
C PHE A 146 11.10 15.25 13.09
N ASN A 147 11.63 16.16 13.93
CA ASN A 147 10.98 16.59 15.17
C ASN A 147 9.61 17.23 14.93
N ILE A 148 9.41 17.88 13.79
CA ILE A 148 8.12 18.45 13.41
C ILE A 148 7.21 17.38 12.82
N CYS A 149 7.69 16.61 11.84
CA CYS A 149 6.87 15.65 11.12
C CYS A 149 6.37 14.48 11.97
N ILE A 150 7.07 14.14 13.08
CA ILE A 150 6.65 13.06 13.98
C ILE A 150 5.27 13.30 14.59
N TRP A 151 4.88 14.57 14.80
CA TRP A 151 3.56 14.95 15.29
C TRP A 151 2.42 14.70 14.29
N GLY A 152 2.74 14.40 13.07
CA GLY A 152 1.80 13.90 12.06
C GLY A 152 1.52 12.39 12.15
N ALA A 153 2.32 11.62 12.93
CA ALA A 153 2.17 10.18 13.03
C ALA A 153 0.77 9.72 13.50
N PRO A 154 0.11 10.35 14.50
CA PRO A 154 -1.25 9.97 14.88
C PRO A 154 -2.25 10.14 13.73
N ALA A 155 -2.13 11.21 12.95
CA ALA A 155 -2.98 11.45 11.81
C ALA A 155 -2.74 10.39 10.72
N MET A 156 -1.49 10.05 10.40
CA MET A 156 -1.16 9.05 9.37
C MET A 156 -1.60 7.65 9.76
N MET A 157 -1.37 7.21 11.00
CA MET A 157 -1.84 5.90 11.48
C MET A 157 -3.37 5.84 11.50
N GLY A 158 -4.03 6.93 11.87
CA GLY A 158 -5.49 7.07 11.79
C GLY A 158 -6.00 6.98 10.36
N ILE A 159 -5.35 7.65 9.41
CA ILE A 159 -5.68 7.59 7.97
C ILE A 159 -5.51 6.17 7.44
N TYR A 160 -4.44 5.44 7.82
CA TYR A 160 -4.26 4.05 7.40
C TYR A 160 -5.40 3.15 7.89
N SER A 161 -5.82 3.31 9.16
CA SER A 161 -6.95 2.58 9.72
C SER A 161 -8.25 2.88 8.97
N LEU A 162 -8.54 4.15 8.74
CA LEU A 162 -9.74 4.63 8.04
C LEU A 162 -9.75 4.21 6.57
N ASN A 163 -8.63 4.39 5.86
CA ASN A 163 -8.52 3.99 4.46
C ASN A 163 -8.68 2.48 4.30
N GLY A 164 -8.07 1.68 5.19
CA GLY A 164 -8.29 0.24 5.22
C GLY A 164 -9.77 -0.10 5.39
N TRP A 165 -10.43 0.54 6.33
CA TRP A 165 -11.85 0.32 6.58
C TRP A 165 -12.72 0.74 5.39
N PHE A 166 -12.48 1.92 4.78
CA PHE A 166 -13.23 2.37 3.60
C PHE A 166 -13.05 1.42 2.39
N ILE A 167 -11.84 0.94 2.15
CA ILE A 167 -11.58 -0.05 1.09
C ILE A 167 -12.36 -1.33 1.37
N GLY A 168 -12.32 -1.83 2.61
CA GLY A 168 -13.10 -2.99 3.04
C GLY A 168 -14.61 -2.81 2.89
N MET A 169 -15.11 -1.59 3.09
CA MET A 169 -16.50 -1.18 2.80
C MET A 169 -16.78 -0.96 1.31
N GLN A 170 -15.84 -1.25 0.43
CA GLN A 170 -15.93 -1.08 -1.02
C GLN A 170 -16.06 0.38 -1.49
N ASN A 171 -15.60 1.32 -0.70
CA ASN A 171 -15.64 2.74 -1.02
C ASN A 171 -14.21 3.31 -1.11
N THR A 172 -13.62 3.27 -2.29
CA THR A 172 -12.28 3.83 -2.56
C THR A 172 -12.31 5.29 -3.00
N ARG A 173 -13.50 5.86 -3.23
CA ARG A 173 -13.65 7.27 -3.57
C ARG A 173 -13.30 8.19 -2.41
N ILE A 174 -13.63 7.77 -1.17
CA ILE A 174 -13.28 8.53 0.04
C ILE A 174 -11.76 8.58 0.22
N PRO A 175 -11.01 7.46 0.24
CA PRO A 175 -9.54 7.48 0.25
C PRO A 175 -8.92 8.34 -0.86
N MET A 176 -9.44 8.25 -2.08
CA MET A 176 -8.97 9.09 -3.20
C MET A 176 -9.17 10.58 -2.91
N PHE A 177 -10.35 10.97 -2.46
CA PHE A 177 -10.65 12.36 -2.11
C PHE A 177 -9.74 12.87 -0.99
N ILE A 178 -9.53 12.06 0.06
CA ILE A 178 -8.63 12.39 1.18
C ILE A 178 -7.20 12.60 0.67
N SER A 179 -6.69 11.70 -0.18
CA SER A 179 -5.35 11.79 -0.74
C SER A 179 -5.15 13.06 -1.57
N ILE A 180 -6.09 13.37 -2.47
CA ILE A 180 -6.03 14.60 -3.29
C ILE A 180 -6.10 15.85 -2.39
N MET A 181 -7.01 15.87 -1.44
CA MET A 181 -7.18 16.99 -0.51
C MET A 181 -5.92 17.20 0.34
N GLN A 182 -5.32 16.11 0.87
CA GLN A 182 -4.05 16.20 1.60
C GLN A 182 -2.94 16.82 0.74
N ASN A 183 -2.82 16.44 -0.53
CA ASN A 183 -1.82 17.00 -1.43
C ASN A 183 -2.07 18.49 -1.67
N VAL A 184 -3.31 18.88 -1.92
CA VAL A 184 -3.68 20.31 -2.10
C VAL A 184 -3.37 21.12 -0.83
N VAL A 185 -3.77 20.61 0.33
CA VAL A 185 -3.52 21.30 1.62
C VAL A 185 -2.02 21.38 1.91
N ASN A 186 -1.25 20.31 1.64
CA ASN A 186 0.20 20.33 1.82
C ASN A 186 0.85 21.41 0.95
N ILE A 187 0.51 21.46 -0.34
CA ILE A 187 1.07 22.46 -1.28
C ILE A 187 0.75 23.87 -0.82
N LEU A 188 -0.52 24.14 -0.51
CA LEU A 188 -0.95 25.48 -0.08
C LEU A 188 -0.31 25.88 1.26
N ALA A 189 -0.27 24.98 2.22
CA ALA A 189 0.32 25.24 3.53
C ALA A 189 1.84 25.44 3.42
N SER A 190 2.54 24.59 2.69
CA SER A 190 3.99 24.70 2.50
C SER A 190 4.37 25.99 1.75
N LEU A 191 3.65 26.35 0.67
CA LEU A 191 3.87 27.61 -0.04
C LEU A 191 3.63 28.81 0.87
N THR A 192 2.54 28.82 1.62
CA THR A 192 2.20 29.93 2.53
C THR A 192 3.25 30.07 3.64
N LEU A 193 3.62 28.97 4.29
CA LEU A 193 4.58 29.00 5.40
C LEU A 193 5.99 29.36 4.93
N VAL A 194 6.41 28.88 3.77
CA VAL A 194 7.74 29.16 3.24
C VAL A 194 7.84 30.59 2.69
N PHE A 195 6.92 30.98 1.82
CA PHE A 195 7.07 32.26 1.08
C PHE A 195 6.40 33.45 1.75
N ALA A 196 5.24 33.25 2.42
CA ALA A 196 4.56 34.36 3.10
C ALA A 196 5.03 34.54 4.55
N CYS A 197 5.30 33.44 5.28
CA CYS A 197 5.76 33.51 6.68
C CYS A 197 7.30 33.48 6.79
N GLY A 198 8.05 33.30 5.70
CA GLY A 198 9.52 33.29 5.72
C GLY A 198 10.13 32.07 6.42
N MET A 199 9.33 31.02 6.68
CA MET A 199 9.82 29.77 7.26
C MET A 199 10.64 29.00 6.23
N LYS A 200 11.66 28.29 6.70
CA LYS A 200 12.51 27.46 5.84
C LYS A 200 12.02 26.02 5.86
N ILE A 201 12.87 25.09 6.27
CA ILE A 201 12.55 23.67 6.34
C ILE A 201 11.39 23.38 7.31
N GLU A 202 11.25 24.21 8.34
CA GLU A 202 10.17 24.13 9.31
C GLU A 202 8.80 24.37 8.64
N GLY A 203 8.75 25.28 7.65
CA GLY A 203 7.53 25.60 6.90
C GLY A 203 7.04 24.39 6.08
N VAL A 204 7.94 23.68 5.41
CA VAL A 204 7.59 22.48 4.65
C VAL A 204 7.18 21.33 5.58
N ALA A 205 7.91 21.14 6.70
CA ALA A 205 7.57 20.12 7.68
C ALA A 205 6.19 20.37 8.33
N LEU A 206 5.91 21.61 8.73
CA LEU A 206 4.60 22.00 9.28
C LEU A 206 3.49 21.87 8.22
N GLY A 207 3.74 22.25 6.97
CA GLY A 207 2.80 22.07 5.86
C GLY A 207 2.39 20.60 5.71
N THR A 208 3.35 19.68 5.82
CA THR A 208 3.10 18.24 5.80
C THR A 208 2.25 17.79 6.98
N VAL A 209 2.56 18.24 8.20
CA VAL A 209 1.77 17.90 9.41
C VAL A 209 0.35 18.44 9.31
N ILE A 210 0.18 19.70 8.87
CA ILE A 210 -1.15 20.31 8.66
C ILE A 210 -1.96 19.48 7.67
N ALA A 211 -1.37 19.06 6.55
CA ALA A 211 -2.05 18.25 5.55
C ALA A 211 -2.45 16.87 6.09
N GLN A 212 -1.58 16.23 6.87
CA GLN A 212 -1.88 14.94 7.51
C GLN A 212 -3.05 15.03 8.47
N TRP A 213 -3.07 16.05 9.35
CA TRP A 213 -4.18 16.28 10.27
C TRP A 213 -5.47 16.68 9.56
N ALA A 214 -5.40 17.54 8.55
CA ALA A 214 -6.54 17.88 7.71
C ALA A 214 -7.14 16.64 7.05
N GLY A 215 -6.28 15.75 6.51
CA GLY A 215 -6.69 14.46 5.95
C GLY A 215 -7.39 13.56 6.95
N PHE A 216 -6.83 13.42 8.15
CA PHE A 216 -7.39 12.58 9.21
C PHE A 216 -8.75 13.12 9.71
N LEU A 217 -8.84 14.41 9.97
CA LEU A 217 -10.10 15.04 10.39
C LEU A 217 -11.18 14.94 9.31
N THR A 218 -10.80 15.15 8.05
CA THR A 218 -11.72 14.96 6.91
C THR A 218 -12.16 13.50 6.79
N ALA A 219 -11.27 12.53 6.99
CA ALA A 219 -11.61 11.12 6.98
C ALA A 219 -12.61 10.75 8.08
N LEU A 220 -12.42 11.29 9.30
CA LEU A 220 -13.36 11.11 10.41
C LEU A 220 -14.70 11.79 10.14
N PHE A 221 -14.69 13.00 9.57
CA PHE A 221 -15.91 13.71 9.19
C PHE A 221 -16.71 12.93 8.14
N LEU A 222 -16.06 12.47 7.07
CA LEU A 222 -16.71 11.68 6.03
C LEU A 222 -17.20 10.34 6.56
N TRP A 223 -16.44 9.69 7.44
CA TRP A 223 -16.89 8.49 8.13
C TRP A 223 -18.16 8.79 8.97
N HIS A 224 -18.16 9.85 9.76
CA HIS A 224 -19.33 10.24 10.55
C HIS A 224 -20.55 10.55 9.69
N HIS A 225 -20.36 11.30 8.60
CA HIS A 225 -21.42 11.70 7.69
C HIS A 225 -22.06 10.53 6.95
N TYR A 226 -21.24 9.65 6.36
CA TYR A 226 -21.76 8.53 5.54
C TYR A 226 -22.06 7.27 6.34
N TYR A 227 -21.33 7.02 7.40
CA TYR A 227 -21.36 5.75 8.13
C TYR A 227 -21.69 5.90 9.63
N GLY A 228 -21.94 7.10 10.11
CA GLY A 228 -22.21 7.38 11.52
C GLY A 228 -23.37 6.59 12.12
N ARG A 229 -24.35 6.22 11.27
CA ARG A 229 -25.49 5.35 11.69
C ARG A 229 -25.04 3.94 12.10
N LEU A 230 -23.87 3.47 11.66
CA LEU A 230 -23.35 2.17 12.05
C LEU A 230 -22.94 2.10 13.52
N ARG A 231 -22.76 3.23 14.21
CA ARG A 231 -22.47 3.28 15.66
C ARG A 231 -23.47 2.45 16.48
N ARG A 232 -24.72 2.35 16.06
CA ARG A 232 -25.77 1.55 16.72
C ARG A 232 -25.45 0.05 16.77
N TYR A 233 -24.59 -0.42 15.88
CA TYR A 233 -24.16 -1.82 15.86
C TYR A 233 -22.93 -2.08 16.74
N TYR A 234 -22.30 -1.02 17.28
CA TYR A 234 -21.21 -1.19 18.21
C TYR A 234 -21.81 -1.59 19.57
N PRO A 235 -21.47 -2.76 20.13
CA PRO A 235 -21.99 -3.16 21.44
C PRO A 235 -21.56 -2.14 22.46
N HIS A 236 -22.50 -1.42 23.04
CA HIS A 236 -22.23 -0.55 24.17
C HIS A 236 -21.74 -1.42 25.32
N ALA A 237 -20.48 -1.24 25.72
CA ALA A 237 -20.05 -1.64 27.05
C ALA A 237 -20.70 -0.63 28.01
N THR A 238 -21.99 -0.82 28.27
CA THR A 238 -22.70 -0.21 29.40
C THR A 238 -24.21 -0.36 29.21
N SER A 239 -24.80 -1.05 30.04
CA SER A 239 -25.76 -0.42 30.97
C SER A 239 -25.81 -1.33 32.17
N SER A 240 -24.92 -1.06 33.09
CA SER A 240 -25.17 -1.35 34.48
C SER A 240 -26.46 -0.66 34.84
N SER A 241 -27.55 -1.36 34.83
CA SER A 241 -28.58 -1.35 35.86
C SER A 241 -29.78 -2.18 35.42
N ALA A 242 -30.12 -3.10 36.30
CA ALA A 242 -31.38 -3.80 36.44
C ALA A 242 -31.82 -4.67 35.24
N VAL A 243 -31.23 -5.85 35.08
CA VAL A 243 -31.86 -7.17 34.95
C VAL A 243 -30.73 -8.23 34.89
N ALA A 244 -30.13 -8.47 36.03
CA ALA A 244 -29.08 -9.49 36.20
C ALA A 244 -29.74 -10.83 36.48
N THR A 245 -30.08 -11.65 35.50
CA THR A 245 -30.37 -13.07 35.73
C THR A 245 -30.15 -14.00 34.52
N GLN A 246 -29.87 -13.50 33.32
CA GLN A 246 -29.54 -14.38 32.18
C GLN A 246 -28.25 -13.96 31.40
N GLU A 247 -27.61 -12.86 31.75
CA GLU A 247 -26.42 -12.33 31.07
C GLU A 247 -25.10 -12.91 31.61
N GLU A 248 -25.06 -13.35 32.88
CA GLU A 248 -23.83 -13.88 33.50
C GLU A 248 -23.26 -15.13 32.82
N ARG A 249 -24.07 -15.91 32.09
CA ARG A 249 -23.60 -17.07 31.29
C ARG A 249 -23.09 -16.70 29.90
N LYS A 250 -23.34 -15.46 29.40
CA LYS A 250 -22.89 -15.00 28.06
C LYS A 250 -21.59 -14.21 28.10
N GLU A 251 -21.23 -13.62 29.25
CA GLU A 251 -20.00 -12.82 29.39
C GLU A 251 -18.72 -13.60 29.09
N PRO A 252 -18.49 -14.84 29.57
CA PRO A 252 -17.25 -15.58 29.26
C PRO A 252 -17.14 -15.92 27.78
N GLN A 253 -18.25 -16.23 27.10
CA GLN A 253 -18.26 -16.54 25.67
C GLN A 253 -18.02 -15.30 24.81
N GLN A 254 -18.60 -14.15 25.15
CA GLN A 254 -18.37 -12.89 24.45
C GLN A 254 -16.95 -12.39 24.64
N THR A 255 -16.40 -12.53 25.84
CA THR A 255 -15.00 -12.17 26.13
C THR A 255 -14.02 -13.09 25.40
N ALA A 256 -14.27 -14.38 25.34
CA ALA A 256 -13.45 -15.34 24.59
C ALA A 256 -13.51 -15.10 23.07
N MET A 257 -14.69 -14.78 22.52
CA MET A 257 -14.81 -14.38 21.11
C MET A 257 -14.06 -13.07 20.81
N ARG A 258 -14.13 -12.09 21.68
CA ARG A 258 -13.42 -10.82 21.56
C ARG A 258 -11.90 -11.00 21.58
N HIS A 259 -11.40 -11.88 22.44
CA HIS A 259 -9.99 -12.26 22.50
C HIS A 259 -9.54 -12.97 21.20
N ALA A 260 -10.33 -13.90 20.69
CA ALA A 260 -10.01 -14.62 19.44
C ALA A 260 -9.97 -13.68 18.22
N GLU A 261 -10.89 -12.72 18.14
CA GLU A 261 -10.91 -11.72 17.07
C GLU A 261 -9.69 -10.78 17.13
N LEU A 262 -9.33 -10.29 18.32
CA LEU A 262 -8.13 -9.49 18.53
C LEU A 262 -6.86 -10.28 18.17
N MET A 263 -6.77 -11.55 18.61
CA MET A 263 -5.64 -12.40 18.28
C MET A 263 -5.52 -12.61 16.77
N LYS A 264 -6.64 -12.82 16.07
CA LYS A 264 -6.67 -12.93 14.61
C LYS A 264 -6.21 -11.61 13.95
N PHE A 265 -6.67 -10.48 14.47
CA PHE A 265 -6.23 -9.16 14.00
C PHE A 265 -4.71 -9.01 14.10
N PHE A 266 -4.12 -9.33 15.25
CA PHE A 266 -2.69 -9.27 15.45
C PHE A 266 -1.92 -10.27 14.59
N GLN A 267 -2.42 -11.50 14.41
CA GLN A 267 -1.77 -12.51 13.56
C GLN A 267 -1.72 -12.06 12.09
N VAL A 268 -2.83 -11.55 11.56
CA VAL A 268 -2.92 -11.04 10.18
C VAL A 268 -1.93 -9.88 9.99
N ASN A 269 -1.94 -8.93 10.91
CA ASN A 269 -1.08 -7.75 10.83
C ASN A 269 0.40 -8.10 11.00
N ARG A 270 0.74 -9.03 11.89
CA ARG A 270 2.12 -9.55 12.06
C ARG A 270 2.66 -10.17 10.78
N ASP A 271 1.88 -11.02 10.13
CA ASP A 271 2.31 -11.71 8.91
C ASP A 271 2.54 -10.70 7.77
N ILE A 272 1.69 -9.66 7.65
CA ILE A 272 1.85 -8.58 6.68
C ILE A 272 3.08 -7.72 7.03
N PHE A 273 3.29 -7.40 8.31
CA PHE A 273 4.45 -6.66 8.77
C PHE A 273 5.76 -7.38 8.43
N LEU A 274 5.86 -8.68 8.80
CA LEU A 274 7.03 -9.50 8.49
C LEU A 274 7.27 -9.59 6.98
N ARG A 275 6.21 -9.79 6.18
CA ARG A 275 6.31 -9.73 4.72
C ARG A 275 6.92 -8.42 4.25
N THR A 276 6.45 -7.29 4.79
CA THR A 276 6.92 -5.95 4.40
C THR A 276 8.40 -5.76 4.73
N LEU A 277 8.89 -6.32 5.84
CA LEU A 277 10.32 -6.31 6.14
C LEU A 277 11.16 -6.96 5.04
N PHE A 278 10.74 -8.11 4.50
CA PHE A 278 11.44 -8.75 3.39
C PHE A 278 11.38 -7.93 2.10
N LEU A 279 10.25 -7.28 1.81
CA LEU A 279 10.12 -6.36 0.68
C LEU A 279 11.10 -5.18 0.80
N VAL A 280 11.13 -4.55 1.98
CA VAL A 280 12.04 -3.45 2.28
C VAL A 280 13.50 -3.89 2.18
N ALA A 281 13.85 -5.04 2.75
CA ALA A 281 15.22 -5.58 2.71
C ALA A 281 15.70 -5.80 1.27
N VAL A 282 14.88 -6.39 0.40
CA VAL A 282 15.20 -6.59 -1.02
C VAL A 282 15.40 -5.25 -1.73
N ASN A 283 14.52 -4.27 -1.52
CA ASN A 283 14.62 -2.96 -2.18
C ASN A 283 15.84 -2.16 -1.70
N LEU A 284 16.11 -2.15 -0.39
CA LEU A 284 17.29 -1.48 0.16
C LEU A 284 18.58 -2.14 -0.34
N PHE A 285 18.62 -3.47 -0.37
CA PHE A 285 19.77 -4.19 -0.89
C PHE A 285 19.97 -3.92 -2.38
N PHE A 286 18.91 -3.90 -3.19
CA PHE A 286 18.97 -3.59 -4.62
C PHE A 286 19.63 -2.22 -4.86
N THR A 287 19.20 -1.20 -4.11
CA THR A 287 19.76 0.15 -4.20
C THR A 287 21.22 0.17 -3.74
N SER A 288 21.53 -0.47 -2.61
CA SER A 288 22.90 -0.54 -2.06
C SER A 288 23.86 -1.30 -3.00
N ALA A 289 23.41 -2.41 -3.59
CA ALA A 289 24.21 -3.18 -4.54
C ALA A 289 24.45 -2.41 -5.84
N GLY A 290 23.48 -1.63 -6.29
CA GLY A 290 23.63 -0.69 -7.41
C GLY A 290 24.64 0.41 -7.11
N ALA A 291 24.60 0.99 -5.91
CA ALA A 291 25.52 2.04 -5.48
C ALA A 291 26.99 1.56 -5.45
N ARG A 292 27.23 0.31 -5.06
CA ARG A 292 28.59 -0.30 -5.05
C ARG A 292 29.18 -0.46 -6.46
N GLN A 293 28.35 -0.46 -7.51
CA GLN A 293 28.78 -0.59 -8.89
C GLN A 293 29.07 0.77 -9.57
N GLY A 294 28.91 1.87 -8.84
CA GLY A 294 29.23 3.22 -9.27
C GLY A 294 27.98 4.10 -9.50
N ALA A 295 28.23 5.41 -9.58
CA ALA A 295 27.17 6.41 -9.64
C ALA A 295 26.27 6.28 -10.91
N VAL A 296 26.85 5.94 -12.06
CA VAL A 296 26.10 5.75 -13.31
C VAL A 296 25.14 4.58 -13.19
N ILE A 297 25.60 3.44 -12.67
CA ILE A 297 24.76 2.24 -12.49
C ILE A 297 23.66 2.49 -11.46
N LEU A 298 23.96 3.17 -10.36
CA LEU A 298 22.95 3.58 -9.39
C LEU A 298 21.87 4.45 -10.03
N SER A 299 22.27 5.44 -10.83
CA SER A 299 21.35 6.34 -11.54
C SER A 299 20.48 5.57 -12.55
N VAL A 300 21.07 4.66 -13.33
CA VAL A 300 20.35 3.77 -14.24
C VAL A 300 19.31 2.93 -13.50
N ASN A 301 19.72 2.26 -12.44
CA ASN A 301 18.83 1.42 -11.64
C ASN A 301 17.69 2.25 -11.01
N THR A 302 17.99 3.45 -10.51
CA THR A 302 16.99 4.36 -9.97
C THR A 302 15.95 4.76 -11.01
N LEU A 303 16.39 5.13 -12.22
CA LEU A 303 15.48 5.48 -13.32
C LEU A 303 14.60 4.31 -13.76
N LEU A 304 15.19 3.13 -13.94
CA LEU A 304 14.42 1.95 -14.33
C LEU A 304 13.45 1.50 -13.22
N MET A 305 13.80 1.70 -11.96
CA MET A 305 12.89 1.44 -10.83
C MET A 305 11.71 2.42 -10.79
N GLN A 306 11.78 3.62 -11.39
CA GLN A 306 10.59 4.48 -11.55
C GLN A 306 9.53 3.84 -12.46
N LEU A 307 9.95 3.11 -13.50
CA LEU A 307 9.02 2.34 -14.34
C LEU A 307 8.33 1.22 -13.54
N TYR A 308 9.09 0.53 -12.67
CA TYR A 308 8.52 -0.45 -11.74
C TYR A 308 7.49 0.19 -10.79
N LEU A 309 7.82 1.33 -10.18
CA LEU A 309 6.92 2.02 -9.25
C LEU A 309 5.64 2.49 -9.94
N LEU A 310 5.75 3.07 -11.14
CA LEU A 310 4.59 3.51 -11.91
C LEU A 310 3.64 2.35 -12.22
N PHE A 311 4.20 1.21 -12.66
CA PHE A 311 3.43 -0.01 -12.86
C PHE A 311 2.79 -0.51 -11.56
N SER A 312 3.53 -0.51 -10.44
CA SER A 312 3.03 -0.97 -9.15
C SER A 312 1.83 -0.14 -8.66
N TYR A 313 1.85 1.18 -8.83
CA TYR A 313 0.73 2.04 -8.43
C TYR A 313 -0.58 1.71 -9.15
N VAL A 314 -0.48 1.34 -10.43
CA VAL A 314 -1.65 0.89 -11.20
C VAL A 314 -2.10 -0.49 -10.75
N MET A 315 -1.16 -1.41 -10.56
CA MET A 315 -1.45 -2.78 -10.11
C MET A 315 -2.06 -2.82 -8.70
N ASP A 316 -1.61 -1.94 -7.81
CA ASP A 316 -2.19 -1.81 -6.46
C ASP A 316 -3.67 -1.42 -6.52
N GLY A 317 -4.10 -0.63 -7.51
CA GLY A 317 -5.52 -0.33 -7.70
C GLY A 317 -6.35 -1.58 -7.99
N PHE A 318 -5.86 -2.48 -8.83
CA PHE A 318 -6.52 -3.77 -9.10
C PHE A 318 -6.39 -4.73 -7.92
N ALA A 319 -5.27 -4.70 -7.19
CA ALA A 319 -5.11 -5.44 -5.95
C ALA A 319 -6.17 -5.04 -4.92
N TYR A 320 -6.47 -3.73 -4.76
CA TYR A 320 -7.53 -3.25 -3.86
C TYR A 320 -8.93 -3.72 -4.31
N ALA A 321 -9.17 -3.86 -5.61
CA ALA A 321 -10.41 -4.47 -6.07
C ALA A 321 -10.49 -5.97 -5.71
N GLY A 322 -9.40 -6.71 -5.86
CA GLY A 322 -9.29 -8.10 -5.41
C GLY A 322 -9.47 -8.24 -3.90
N GLU A 323 -8.88 -7.33 -3.12
CA GLU A 323 -8.95 -7.25 -1.67
C GLU A 323 -10.40 -7.00 -1.20
N ALA A 324 -11.04 -5.95 -1.69
CA ALA A 324 -12.36 -5.53 -1.25
C ALA A 324 -13.48 -6.46 -1.74
N ILE A 325 -13.53 -6.75 -3.05
CA ILE A 325 -14.60 -7.54 -3.64
C ILE A 325 -14.37 -9.03 -3.39
N GLY A 326 -13.13 -9.50 -3.53
CA GLY A 326 -12.74 -10.87 -3.21
C GLY A 326 -13.02 -11.22 -1.76
N GLY A 327 -12.60 -10.36 -0.82
CA GLY A 327 -12.86 -10.53 0.60
C GLY A 327 -14.35 -10.58 0.94
N LYS A 328 -15.16 -9.71 0.31
CA LYS A 328 -16.63 -9.73 0.49
C LYS A 328 -17.25 -11.05 0.05
N TYR A 329 -16.94 -11.54 -1.14
CA TYR A 329 -17.54 -12.79 -1.62
C TYR A 329 -17.00 -14.01 -0.86
N TYR A 330 -15.74 -13.96 -0.43
CA TYR A 330 -15.19 -14.97 0.46
C TYR A 330 -15.91 -15.00 1.81
N GLY A 331 -16.13 -13.82 2.42
CA GLY A 331 -16.89 -13.69 3.66
C GLY A 331 -18.34 -14.16 3.53
N ALA A 332 -18.97 -13.90 2.39
CA ALA A 332 -20.31 -14.37 2.05
C ALA A 332 -20.37 -15.87 1.70
N ARG A 333 -19.25 -16.60 1.72
CA ARG A 333 -19.13 -18.00 1.28
C ARG A 333 -19.67 -18.26 -0.14
N ASN A 334 -19.57 -17.27 -1.02
CA ASN A 334 -20.01 -17.38 -2.40
C ASN A 334 -18.82 -17.70 -3.32
N GLU A 335 -18.53 -18.99 -3.45
CA GLU A 335 -17.38 -19.50 -4.21
C GLU A 335 -17.42 -19.07 -5.69
N VAL A 336 -18.58 -19.15 -6.33
CA VAL A 336 -18.74 -18.82 -7.74
C VAL A 336 -18.41 -17.35 -8.00
N ALA A 337 -18.96 -16.47 -7.17
CA ALA A 337 -18.71 -15.05 -7.28
C ALA A 337 -17.25 -14.69 -6.96
N PHE A 338 -16.66 -15.33 -5.95
CA PHE A 338 -15.27 -15.15 -5.58
C PHE A 338 -14.32 -15.53 -6.72
N ARG A 339 -14.50 -16.72 -7.30
CA ARG A 339 -13.67 -17.18 -8.43
C ARG A 339 -13.80 -16.27 -9.66
N ASP A 340 -15.02 -15.85 -9.98
CA ASP A 340 -15.25 -14.94 -11.10
C ASP A 340 -14.55 -13.59 -10.89
N VAL A 341 -14.56 -13.03 -9.68
CA VAL A 341 -13.83 -11.80 -9.35
C VAL A 341 -12.32 -12.00 -9.50
N VAL A 342 -11.76 -13.09 -8.96
CA VAL A 342 -10.33 -13.39 -9.08
C VAL A 342 -9.92 -13.45 -10.55
N VAL A 343 -10.65 -14.21 -11.37
CA VAL A 343 -10.37 -14.34 -12.82
C VAL A 343 -10.43 -12.97 -13.52
N ARG A 344 -11.43 -12.13 -13.22
CA ARG A 344 -11.55 -10.81 -13.83
C ARG A 344 -10.47 -9.84 -13.43
N VAL A 345 -10.07 -9.85 -12.15
CA VAL A 345 -8.95 -9.03 -11.69
C VAL A 345 -7.67 -9.44 -12.42
N PHE A 346 -7.43 -10.76 -12.64
CA PHE A 346 -6.31 -11.24 -13.45
C PHE A 346 -6.41 -10.77 -14.90
N TRP A 347 -7.59 -10.80 -15.53
CA TRP A 347 -7.79 -10.31 -16.90
C TRP A 347 -7.49 -8.81 -17.03
N TRP A 348 -8.03 -7.98 -16.15
CA TRP A 348 -7.76 -6.53 -16.13
C TRP A 348 -6.30 -6.24 -15.88
N SER A 349 -5.70 -6.93 -14.93
CA SER A 349 -4.27 -6.78 -14.61
C SER A 349 -3.39 -7.25 -15.76
N GLY A 350 -3.75 -8.34 -16.44
CA GLY A 350 -3.08 -8.81 -17.65
C GLY A 350 -3.15 -7.81 -18.79
N ALA A 351 -4.32 -7.23 -19.03
CA ALA A 351 -4.48 -6.17 -20.02
C ALA A 351 -3.60 -4.95 -19.70
N MET A 352 -3.51 -4.56 -18.42
CA MET A 352 -2.61 -3.50 -17.99
C MET A 352 -1.14 -3.88 -18.14
N ALA A 353 -0.76 -5.11 -17.81
CA ALA A 353 0.61 -5.57 -18.00
C ALA A 353 1.03 -5.50 -19.47
N VAL A 354 0.18 -5.94 -20.39
CA VAL A 354 0.42 -5.82 -21.83
C VAL A 354 0.51 -4.34 -22.25
N LEU A 355 -0.42 -3.51 -21.81
CA LEU A 355 -0.41 -2.08 -22.09
C LEU A 355 0.88 -1.41 -21.63
N PHE A 356 1.30 -1.64 -20.38
CA PHE A 356 2.55 -1.08 -19.84
C PHE A 356 3.79 -1.58 -20.55
N THR A 357 3.85 -2.88 -20.90
CA THR A 357 4.95 -3.43 -21.69
C THR A 357 5.04 -2.74 -23.05
N LEU A 358 3.90 -2.53 -23.74
CA LEU A 358 3.86 -1.82 -25.02
C LEU A 358 4.26 -0.34 -24.88
N VAL A 359 3.73 0.36 -23.87
CA VAL A 359 4.07 1.76 -23.59
C VAL A 359 5.56 1.90 -23.28
N TYR A 360 6.14 1.00 -22.49
CA TYR A 360 7.57 1.03 -22.19
C TYR A 360 8.42 0.66 -23.40
N ALA A 361 8.01 -0.31 -24.20
CA ALA A 361 8.74 -0.70 -25.42
C ALA A 361 8.77 0.43 -26.46
N LEU A 362 7.68 1.15 -26.62
CA LEU A 362 7.56 2.23 -27.63
C LEU A 362 8.09 3.58 -27.14
N GLY A 363 7.91 3.88 -25.84
CA GLY A 363 8.16 5.21 -25.27
C GLY A 363 9.21 5.27 -24.17
N GLY A 364 9.81 4.16 -23.78
CA GLY A 364 10.68 4.09 -22.59
C GLY A 364 11.90 5.02 -22.65
N THR A 365 12.55 5.14 -23.79
CA THR A 365 13.68 6.08 -23.97
C THR A 365 13.22 7.54 -23.89
N ALA A 366 12.04 7.88 -24.40
CA ALA A 366 11.45 9.21 -24.25
C ALA A 366 11.11 9.51 -22.77
N PHE A 367 10.59 8.51 -22.05
CA PHE A 367 10.33 8.64 -20.63
C PHE A 367 11.62 8.85 -19.82
N LEU A 368 12.70 8.13 -20.14
CA LEU A 368 14.00 8.33 -19.50
C LEU A 368 14.55 9.74 -19.75
N ARG A 369 14.41 10.27 -20.97
CA ARG A 369 14.79 11.64 -21.30
C ARG A 369 13.95 12.70 -20.58
N LEU A 370 12.72 12.38 -20.20
CA LEU A 370 11.89 13.27 -19.38
C LEU A 370 12.41 13.35 -17.94
N LEU A 371 13.01 12.26 -17.44
CA LEU A 371 13.50 12.17 -16.06
C LEU A 371 14.93 12.68 -15.87
N THR A 372 15.77 12.63 -16.91
CA THR A 372 17.18 13.06 -16.84
C THR A 372 17.68 13.58 -18.19
N ASN A 373 18.57 14.57 -18.13
CA ASN A 373 19.31 15.09 -19.28
C ASN A 373 20.72 14.49 -19.41
N GLU A 374 21.13 13.61 -18.48
CA GLU A 374 22.44 12.98 -18.46
C GLU A 374 22.58 11.92 -19.56
N THR A 375 23.31 12.26 -20.62
CA THR A 375 23.47 11.40 -21.80
C THR A 375 24.15 10.06 -21.49
N SER A 376 25.10 10.08 -20.56
CA SER A 376 25.81 8.86 -20.08
C SER A 376 24.85 7.86 -19.42
N VAL A 377 23.92 8.37 -18.60
CA VAL A 377 22.93 7.56 -17.91
C VAL A 377 21.88 7.02 -18.89
N ILE A 378 21.42 7.85 -19.84
CA ILE A 378 20.46 7.44 -20.87
C ILE A 378 21.07 6.33 -21.75
N ALA A 379 22.32 6.50 -22.20
CA ALA A 379 23.02 5.50 -23.00
C ALA A 379 23.20 4.17 -22.24
N ALA A 380 23.66 4.24 -20.98
CA ALA A 380 23.81 3.05 -20.13
C ALA A 380 22.48 2.38 -19.80
N SER A 381 21.39 3.15 -19.67
CA SER A 381 20.04 2.60 -19.44
C SER A 381 19.58 1.66 -20.56
N GLY A 382 19.98 1.94 -21.81
CA GLY A 382 19.66 1.07 -22.95
C GLY A 382 20.08 -0.37 -22.77
N THR A 383 21.22 -0.61 -22.12
CA THR A 383 21.76 -1.96 -21.84
C THR A 383 20.88 -2.74 -20.87
N TYR A 384 20.25 -2.05 -19.90
CA TYR A 384 19.45 -2.69 -18.85
C TYR A 384 17.94 -2.55 -19.06
N PHE A 385 17.51 -1.80 -20.07
CA PHE A 385 16.10 -1.48 -20.32
C PHE A 385 15.23 -2.72 -20.56
N PHE A 386 15.79 -3.75 -21.14
CA PHE A 386 15.14 -5.03 -21.34
C PHE A 386 14.55 -5.63 -20.04
N TRP A 387 15.27 -5.46 -18.91
CA TRP A 387 14.77 -5.93 -17.61
C TRP A 387 13.52 -5.19 -17.16
N ALA A 388 13.47 -3.89 -17.41
CA ALA A 388 12.29 -3.08 -17.10
C ALA A 388 11.06 -3.50 -17.90
N LEU A 389 11.23 -3.94 -19.16
CA LEU A 389 10.16 -4.46 -20.01
C LEU A 389 9.56 -5.76 -19.48
N LEU A 390 10.33 -6.57 -18.76
CA LEU A 390 9.84 -7.83 -18.19
C LEU A 390 8.99 -7.63 -16.92
N ILE A 391 9.17 -6.50 -16.21
CA ILE A 391 8.51 -6.23 -14.93
C ILE A 391 6.99 -6.39 -15.00
N PRO A 392 6.25 -5.78 -15.97
CA PRO A 392 4.81 -5.92 -16.01
C PRO A 392 4.35 -7.38 -16.17
N ALA A 393 5.01 -8.13 -17.03
CA ALA A 393 4.64 -9.51 -17.31
C ALA A 393 4.86 -10.44 -16.10
N VAL A 394 6.02 -10.32 -15.42
CA VAL A 394 6.37 -11.22 -14.30
C VAL A 394 5.78 -10.75 -12.97
N GLY A 395 5.63 -9.43 -12.77
CA GLY A 395 5.17 -8.84 -11.51
C GLY A 395 3.66 -8.89 -11.33
N MET A 396 2.88 -8.81 -12.41
CA MET A 396 1.42 -8.76 -12.37
C MET A 396 0.80 -9.79 -11.43
N THR A 397 1.23 -11.05 -11.53
CA THR A 397 0.68 -12.16 -10.76
C THR A 397 0.87 -11.97 -9.25
N ALA A 398 2.04 -11.47 -8.82
CA ALA A 398 2.33 -11.21 -7.43
C ALA A 398 1.43 -10.10 -6.84
N PHE A 399 1.22 -9.01 -7.58
CA PHE A 399 0.35 -7.91 -7.15
C PHE A 399 -1.11 -8.34 -7.00
N VAL A 400 -1.63 -9.10 -7.98
CA VAL A 400 -3.03 -9.57 -7.93
C VAL A 400 -3.24 -10.52 -6.75
N TRP A 401 -2.33 -11.47 -6.55
CA TRP A 401 -2.43 -12.38 -5.41
C TRP A 401 -2.29 -11.68 -4.08
N ASP A 402 -1.42 -10.67 -3.98
CA ASP A 402 -1.31 -9.87 -2.75
C ASP A 402 -2.67 -9.29 -2.36
N GLY A 403 -3.39 -8.66 -3.29
CA GLY A 403 -4.73 -8.14 -3.02
C GLY A 403 -5.73 -9.23 -2.63
N VAL A 404 -5.80 -10.31 -3.39
CA VAL A 404 -6.72 -11.43 -3.10
C VAL A 404 -6.42 -12.04 -1.73
N PHE A 405 -5.14 -12.28 -1.40
CA PHE A 405 -4.74 -12.89 -0.13
C PHE A 405 -5.00 -11.99 1.08
N ILE A 406 -4.86 -10.68 0.92
CA ILE A 406 -5.29 -9.71 1.94
C ILE A 406 -6.80 -9.82 2.13
N GLY A 407 -7.58 -9.80 1.06
CA GLY A 407 -9.04 -9.89 1.10
C GLY A 407 -9.55 -11.14 1.83
N ILE A 408 -8.91 -12.29 1.62
CA ILE A 408 -9.27 -13.54 2.30
C ILE A 408 -8.49 -13.80 3.60
N THR A 409 -7.65 -12.86 4.02
CA THR A 409 -6.75 -12.96 5.19
C THR A 409 -5.83 -14.19 5.18
N ALA A 410 -5.42 -14.64 3.99
CA ALA A 410 -4.44 -15.72 3.82
C ALA A 410 -2.99 -15.20 3.90
N THR A 411 -2.71 -14.32 4.86
CA THR A 411 -1.47 -13.55 4.99
C THR A 411 -0.23 -14.40 5.20
N ARG A 412 -0.39 -15.59 5.80
CA ARG A 412 0.71 -16.55 5.92
C ARG A 412 1.25 -17.02 4.57
N GLY A 413 0.36 -17.16 3.54
CA GLY A 413 0.79 -17.49 2.17
C GLY A 413 1.62 -16.37 1.54
N MET A 414 1.25 -15.12 1.81
CA MET A 414 2.02 -13.94 1.37
C MET A 414 3.40 -13.88 2.04
N LEU A 415 3.47 -14.10 3.36
CA LEU A 415 4.73 -14.12 4.10
C LEU A 415 5.66 -15.21 3.56
N VAL A 416 5.17 -16.44 3.43
CA VAL A 416 5.98 -17.56 2.93
C VAL A 416 6.49 -17.28 1.50
N SER A 417 5.64 -16.73 0.62
CA SER A 417 6.07 -16.37 -0.73
C SER A 417 7.16 -15.31 -0.72
N SER A 418 7.06 -14.30 0.15
CA SER A 418 8.05 -13.24 0.26
C SER A 418 9.38 -13.72 0.81
N VAL A 419 9.36 -14.62 1.82
CA VAL A 419 10.58 -15.23 2.37
C VAL A 419 11.30 -16.07 1.31
N ILE A 420 10.58 -16.97 0.63
CA ILE A 420 11.18 -17.83 -0.40
C ILE A 420 11.77 -16.98 -1.54
N SER A 421 11.03 -15.96 -1.96
CA SER A 421 11.47 -15.09 -3.05
C SER A 421 12.67 -14.22 -2.65
N ALA A 422 12.70 -13.73 -1.41
CA ALA A 422 13.85 -12.98 -0.89
C ALA A 422 15.11 -13.86 -0.81
N ILE A 423 14.97 -15.09 -0.32
CA ILE A 423 16.09 -16.04 -0.31
C ILE A 423 16.60 -16.27 -1.74
N LEU A 424 15.70 -16.52 -2.70
CA LEU A 424 16.07 -16.71 -4.10
C LEU A 424 16.77 -15.46 -4.66
N PHE A 425 16.30 -14.26 -4.35
CA PHE A 425 16.93 -13.00 -4.75
C PHE A 425 18.40 -12.93 -4.31
N PHE A 426 18.66 -13.15 -3.02
CA PHE A 426 20.02 -13.09 -2.48
C PHE A 426 20.91 -14.20 -3.05
N VAL A 427 20.40 -15.43 -3.19
CA VAL A 427 21.15 -16.55 -3.75
C VAL A 427 21.53 -16.28 -5.21
N VAL A 428 20.58 -15.86 -6.04
CA VAL A 428 20.83 -15.57 -7.46
C VAL A 428 21.82 -14.42 -7.61
N TYR A 429 21.65 -13.35 -6.86
CA TYR A 429 22.58 -12.23 -6.90
C TYR A 429 24.01 -12.66 -6.51
N GLU A 430 24.17 -13.40 -5.42
CA GLU A 430 25.48 -13.84 -4.94
C GLU A 430 26.17 -14.78 -5.93
N LEU A 431 25.43 -15.68 -6.57
CA LEU A 431 25.98 -16.62 -7.56
C LEU A 431 26.47 -15.91 -8.82
N PHE A 432 25.76 -14.88 -9.30
CA PHE A 432 26.03 -14.27 -10.61
C PHE A 432 26.69 -12.88 -10.53
N ARG A 433 26.85 -12.26 -9.35
CA ARG A 433 27.36 -10.90 -9.22
C ARG A 433 28.74 -10.66 -9.85
N HIS A 434 29.62 -11.66 -9.77
CA HIS A 434 30.98 -11.55 -10.31
C HIS A 434 31.03 -11.70 -11.84
N SER A 435 30.12 -12.51 -12.42
CA SER A 435 30.09 -12.78 -13.85
C SER A 435 29.25 -11.79 -14.63
N TRP A 436 28.14 -11.33 -14.06
CA TRP A 436 27.11 -10.53 -14.76
C TRP A 436 26.92 -9.12 -14.20
N GLY A 437 27.57 -8.76 -13.11
CA GLY A 437 27.48 -7.40 -12.52
C GLY A 437 26.05 -6.97 -12.28
N ASN A 438 25.66 -5.82 -12.86
CA ASN A 438 24.30 -5.27 -12.69
C ASN A 438 23.20 -6.10 -13.36
N HIS A 439 23.51 -6.89 -14.39
CA HIS A 439 22.54 -7.84 -14.95
C HIS A 439 22.14 -8.92 -13.93
N ALA A 440 23.06 -9.35 -13.05
CA ALA A 440 22.75 -10.28 -11.97
C ALA A 440 21.75 -9.70 -10.97
N LEU A 441 21.89 -8.39 -10.68
CA LEU A 441 20.99 -7.68 -9.78
C LEU A 441 19.56 -7.61 -10.36
N TRP A 442 19.44 -7.28 -11.62
CA TRP A 442 18.16 -7.26 -12.33
C TRP A 442 17.55 -8.65 -12.50
N LEU A 443 18.37 -9.66 -12.84
CA LEU A 443 17.90 -11.05 -12.89
C LEU A 443 17.34 -11.50 -11.56
N ALA A 444 18.03 -11.20 -10.46
CA ALA A 444 17.56 -11.51 -9.11
C ALA A 444 16.21 -10.83 -8.81
N MET A 445 16.03 -9.56 -9.21
CA MET A 445 14.78 -8.82 -9.02
C MET A 445 13.62 -9.41 -9.84
N ILE A 446 13.85 -9.77 -11.10
CA ILE A 446 12.84 -10.40 -11.96
C ILE A 446 12.43 -11.78 -11.41
N LEU A 447 13.39 -12.59 -11.00
CA LEU A 447 13.11 -13.89 -10.39
C LEU A 447 12.42 -13.76 -9.02
N TYR A 448 12.74 -12.73 -8.26
CA TYR A 448 12.03 -12.40 -7.03
C TYR A 448 10.53 -12.12 -7.27
N LEU A 449 10.20 -11.27 -8.26
CA LEU A 449 8.81 -10.97 -8.61
C LEU A 449 8.08 -12.22 -9.15
N LEU A 450 8.73 -12.98 -10.04
CA LEU A 450 8.18 -14.20 -10.61
C LEU A 450 7.89 -15.25 -9.54
N MET A 451 8.86 -15.50 -8.65
CA MET A 451 8.72 -16.51 -7.60
C MET A 451 7.62 -16.17 -6.61
N ARG A 452 7.43 -14.88 -6.26
CA ARG A 452 6.29 -14.44 -5.45
C ARG A 452 4.97 -14.88 -6.08
N GLY A 453 4.79 -14.59 -7.37
CA GLY A 453 3.60 -14.98 -8.11
C GLY A 453 3.40 -16.50 -8.16
N ILE A 454 4.45 -17.27 -8.44
CA ILE A 454 4.41 -18.74 -8.51
C ILE A 454 4.02 -19.34 -7.16
N VAL A 455 4.72 -18.98 -6.08
CA VAL A 455 4.46 -19.54 -4.74
C VAL A 455 3.04 -19.20 -4.27
N GLN A 456 2.57 -17.97 -4.49
CA GLN A 456 1.20 -17.59 -4.14
C GLN A 456 0.17 -18.36 -4.98
N THR A 457 0.41 -18.57 -6.27
CA THR A 457 -0.44 -19.38 -7.14
C THR A 457 -0.55 -20.83 -6.63
N ILE A 458 0.60 -21.45 -6.31
CA ILE A 458 0.62 -22.81 -5.75
C ILE A 458 -0.14 -22.85 -4.41
N TRP A 459 0.06 -21.85 -3.55
CA TRP A 459 -0.62 -21.76 -2.25
C TRP A 459 -2.13 -21.63 -2.41
N TYR A 460 -2.58 -20.81 -3.36
CA TYR A 460 -4.00 -20.66 -3.69
C TYR A 460 -4.63 -21.99 -4.07
N PHE A 461 -4.06 -22.71 -5.03
CA PHE A 461 -4.62 -23.99 -5.48
C PHE A 461 -4.56 -25.10 -4.42
N LYS A 462 -3.49 -25.16 -3.61
CA LYS A 462 -3.33 -26.20 -2.60
C LYS A 462 -4.15 -25.96 -1.33
N LYS A 463 -4.27 -24.73 -0.85
CA LYS A 463 -4.88 -24.40 0.44
C LYS A 463 -6.16 -23.60 0.32
N VAL A 464 -6.16 -22.50 -0.43
CA VAL A 464 -7.29 -21.58 -0.46
C VAL A 464 -8.49 -22.19 -1.19
N ARG A 465 -8.27 -22.81 -2.33
CA ARG A 465 -9.33 -23.44 -3.12
C ARG A 465 -10.07 -24.53 -2.35
N ARG A 466 -9.43 -25.19 -1.37
CA ARG A 466 -10.06 -26.20 -0.51
C ARG A 466 -10.91 -25.58 0.62
N LEU A 467 -10.60 -24.36 1.06
CA LEU A 467 -11.33 -23.67 2.11
C LEU A 467 -12.58 -22.95 1.59
N VAL A 468 -12.65 -22.73 0.30
CA VAL A 468 -13.79 -22.05 -0.37
C VAL A 468 -14.84 -23.06 -0.85
N LYS A 469 -14.50 -24.36 -0.90
CA LYS A 469 -15.45 -25.46 -1.10
C LYS A 469 -16.20 -25.75 0.21
#